data_708fb54e1a1a54471dc9b12f3aa4069c
#
_entry.id   708fb54e1a1a54471dc9b12f3aa4069c
#
_cell.length_a   1.000
_cell.length_b   1.000
_cell.length_c   1.000
_cell.angle_alpha   90.00
_cell.angle_beta   90.00
_cell.angle_gamma   90.00
#
_symmetry.space_group_name_H-M   'P 1'
#
loop_
_entity.id
_entity.type
_entity.pdbx_description
1 polymer ?
#
loop_
_entity_poly.entity_id
_entity_poly.type
_entity_poly.pdbx_seq_one_letter_code
_entity_poly.pdbx_strand_id
1 'polypeptide(L)'
;IKELVYMEEKHKGFPVKEGIICGIVLCISMTLQQMGINNYPDGVAVSGRAGFLTATYVVMVSVAAVFMGKKLQKLVIISACVCIAGMYLLCMSGGIDSIYSSDILLLLCAVGFTAHILVVDRYSYTDGIKMSCIQFLTAGLLSAVGMIIIEHIGNIRISDIKSAAVPILYAGIMSSGVAYTLQIIGQKYTKPSVTAIVLSLESVFAALAGWVLLSEHLSPREIAGCVLVFVAVIMAQIPQMSTDKEN
;
A
#
# COMPACT_ATOMS: atom_id res chain seq x y z
N ILE A 1 -20.45 -7.65 12.62
CA ILE A 1 -19.58 -8.15 13.71
C ILE A 1 -19.96 -9.59 14.08
N LYS A 2 -21.24 -9.93 14.37
CA LYS A 2 -21.67 -11.30 14.73
C LYS A 2 -21.39 -12.33 13.63
N GLU A 3 -21.58 -11.99 12.36
CA GLU A 3 -21.26 -12.88 11.24
C GLU A 3 -19.74 -13.11 11.08
N LEU A 4 -18.93 -12.09 11.31
CA LEU A 4 -17.45 -12.23 11.31
C LEU A 4 -16.98 -13.16 12.42
N VAL A 5 -17.50 -13.00 13.62
CA VAL A 5 -17.17 -13.88 14.76
C VAL A 5 -17.60 -15.33 14.48
N TYR A 6 -18.79 -15.53 13.91
CA TYR A 6 -19.27 -16.87 13.53
C TYR A 6 -18.42 -17.52 12.44
N MET A 7 -17.98 -16.75 11.44
CA MET A 7 -17.09 -17.24 10.38
C MET A 7 -15.67 -17.54 10.91
N GLU A 8 -15.18 -16.74 11.84
CA GLU A 8 -13.89 -16.95 12.52
C GLU A 8 -13.90 -18.22 13.39
N GLU A 9 -14.99 -18.52 14.09
CA GLU A 9 -15.14 -19.77 14.84
C GLU A 9 -15.21 -21.00 13.94
N LYS A 10 -15.81 -20.90 12.77
CA LYS A 10 -15.94 -21.99 11.79
C LYS A 10 -14.61 -22.31 11.09
N HIS A 11 -13.67 -21.35 11.01
CA HIS A 11 -12.36 -21.49 10.34
C HIS A 11 -11.19 -21.45 11.34
N LYS A 12 -11.27 -22.21 12.43
CA LYS A 12 -10.20 -22.29 13.47
C LYS A 12 -8.85 -22.85 12.96
N GLY A 13 -8.74 -23.25 11.69
CA GLY A 13 -7.50 -23.70 11.06
C GLY A 13 -6.52 -22.56 10.79
N PHE A 14 -5.27 -22.95 10.50
CA PHE A 14 -4.25 -22.01 10.03
C PHE A 14 -4.63 -21.55 8.58
N PRO A 15 -4.73 -20.24 8.29
CA PRO A 15 -5.17 -19.74 6.98
C PRO A 15 -4.04 -19.81 5.94
N VAL A 16 -3.58 -21.05 5.66
CA VAL A 16 -2.40 -21.28 4.80
C VAL A 16 -2.65 -20.84 3.37
N LYS A 17 -3.79 -21.22 2.80
CA LYS A 17 -4.15 -20.86 1.41
C LYS A 17 -4.31 -19.36 1.25
N GLU A 18 -5.00 -18.73 2.18
CA GLU A 18 -5.30 -17.31 2.21
C GLU A 18 -3.99 -16.50 2.32
N GLY A 19 -3.12 -16.88 3.24
CA GLY A 19 -1.82 -16.24 3.43
C GLY A 19 -0.88 -16.43 2.23
N ILE A 20 -0.89 -17.61 1.58
CA ILE A 20 -0.11 -17.84 0.36
C ILE A 20 -0.58 -16.94 -0.77
N ILE A 21 -1.89 -16.83 -1.00
CA ILE A 21 -2.45 -15.97 -2.05
C ILE A 21 -2.07 -14.51 -1.79
N CYS A 22 -2.27 -14.03 -0.55
CA CYS A 22 -1.87 -12.67 -0.16
C CYS A 22 -0.36 -12.45 -0.36
N GLY A 23 0.48 -13.42 0.02
CA GLY A 23 1.93 -13.33 -0.11
C GLY A 23 2.42 -13.29 -1.55
N ILE A 24 1.81 -14.06 -2.45
CA ILE A 24 2.12 -14.04 -3.89
C ILE A 24 1.77 -12.66 -4.48
N VAL A 25 0.56 -12.17 -4.23
CA VAL A 25 0.10 -10.88 -4.75
C VAL A 25 0.97 -9.74 -4.22
N LEU A 26 1.30 -9.77 -2.92
CA LEU A 26 2.17 -8.77 -2.30
C LEU A 26 3.58 -8.80 -2.90
N CYS A 27 4.18 -9.99 -3.04
CA CYS A 27 5.51 -10.15 -3.62
C CYS A 27 5.58 -9.59 -5.05
N ILE A 28 4.60 -9.92 -5.89
CA ILE A 28 4.54 -9.38 -7.27
C ILE A 28 4.42 -7.86 -7.26
N SER A 29 3.55 -7.31 -6.41
CA SER A 29 3.33 -5.85 -6.32
C SER A 29 4.59 -5.12 -5.89
N MET A 30 5.27 -5.59 -4.83
CA MET A 30 6.50 -5.00 -4.34
C MET A 30 7.66 -5.13 -5.33
N THR A 31 7.75 -6.26 -6.03
CA THR A 31 8.78 -6.46 -7.07
C THR A 31 8.57 -5.49 -8.23
N LEU A 32 7.33 -5.32 -8.71
CA LEU A 32 7.00 -4.35 -9.76
C LEU A 32 7.31 -2.91 -9.31
N GLN A 33 7.03 -2.57 -8.06
CA GLN A 33 7.36 -1.27 -7.49
C GLN A 33 8.86 -1.02 -7.50
N GLN A 34 9.63 -1.98 -6.99
CA GLN A 34 11.08 -1.85 -6.91
C GLN A 34 11.74 -1.79 -8.29
N MET A 35 11.28 -2.63 -9.23
CA MET A 35 11.73 -2.57 -10.62
C MET A 35 11.38 -1.23 -11.29
N GLY A 36 10.17 -0.71 -11.04
CA GLY A 36 9.76 0.60 -11.51
C GLY A 36 10.67 1.70 -10.98
N ILE A 37 10.95 1.71 -9.68
CA ILE A 37 11.83 2.70 -9.04
C ILE A 37 13.25 2.63 -9.60
N ASN A 38 13.82 1.44 -9.75
CA ASN A 38 15.22 1.25 -10.15
C ASN A 38 15.47 1.52 -11.64
N ASN A 39 14.47 1.47 -12.50
CA ASN A 39 14.64 1.60 -13.96
C ASN A 39 14.41 3.03 -14.48
N TYR A 40 14.28 4.03 -13.62
CA TYR A 40 14.23 5.41 -14.07
C TYR A 40 15.60 5.90 -14.54
N PRO A 41 15.64 6.75 -15.58
CA PRO A 41 16.87 7.43 -15.99
C PRO A 41 17.41 8.35 -14.89
N ASP A 42 18.74 8.58 -14.91
CA ASP A 42 19.38 9.52 -14.00
C ASP A 42 18.78 10.94 -14.14
N GLY A 43 18.63 11.62 -13.03
CA GLY A 43 18.10 13.00 -12.97
C GLY A 43 16.59 13.11 -12.87
N VAL A 44 15.84 12.01 -12.88
CA VAL A 44 14.40 12.03 -12.64
C VAL A 44 14.13 12.04 -11.14
N ALA A 45 13.18 12.88 -10.68
CA ALA A 45 12.68 12.87 -9.30
C ALA A 45 11.80 11.65 -9.04
N VAL A 46 12.43 10.49 -8.77
CA VAL A 46 11.77 9.19 -8.73
C VAL A 46 10.78 9.06 -7.58
N SER A 47 11.16 9.49 -6.37
CA SER A 47 10.38 9.23 -5.14
C SER A 47 8.95 9.79 -5.21
N GLY A 48 8.81 11.06 -5.60
CA GLY A 48 7.50 11.69 -5.73
C GLY A 48 6.66 11.04 -6.85
N ARG A 49 7.28 10.80 -8.01
CA ARG A 49 6.59 10.21 -9.16
C ARG A 49 6.13 8.78 -8.87
N ALA A 50 6.99 7.97 -8.27
CA ALA A 50 6.66 6.61 -7.86
C ALA A 50 5.53 6.60 -6.82
N GLY A 51 5.61 7.47 -5.81
CA GLY A 51 4.57 7.61 -4.80
C GLY A 51 3.20 7.97 -5.40
N PHE A 52 3.16 8.94 -6.32
CA PHE A 52 1.91 9.33 -6.99
C PHE A 52 1.33 8.22 -7.85
N LEU A 53 2.14 7.60 -8.73
CA LEU A 53 1.68 6.54 -9.62
C LEU A 53 1.18 5.32 -8.84
N THR A 54 1.89 4.92 -7.80
CA THR A 54 1.45 3.84 -6.91
C THR A 54 0.14 4.21 -6.22
N ALA A 55 -0.01 5.44 -5.71
CA ALA A 55 -1.23 5.88 -5.01
C ALA A 55 -2.49 5.88 -5.89
N THR A 56 -2.38 5.72 -7.21
CA THR A 56 -3.54 5.51 -8.08
C THR A 56 -4.36 4.27 -7.70
N TYR A 57 -3.79 3.34 -6.90
CA TYR A 57 -4.56 2.22 -6.32
C TYR A 57 -5.79 2.70 -5.54
N VAL A 58 -5.81 3.91 -4.98
CA VAL A 58 -6.96 4.48 -4.27
C VAL A 58 -8.21 4.52 -5.17
N VAL A 59 -8.03 4.98 -6.41
CA VAL A 59 -9.12 4.99 -7.40
C VAL A 59 -9.40 3.58 -7.90
N MET A 60 -8.36 2.79 -8.19
CA MET A 60 -8.52 1.43 -8.71
C MET A 60 -9.28 0.53 -7.74
N VAL A 61 -9.01 0.59 -6.43
CA VAL A 61 -9.75 -0.14 -5.39
C VAL A 61 -11.23 0.27 -5.38
N SER A 62 -11.50 1.57 -5.48
CA SER A 62 -12.87 2.09 -5.48
C SER A 62 -13.64 1.61 -6.71
N VAL A 63 -13.03 1.67 -7.88
CA VAL A 63 -13.62 1.17 -9.14
C VAL A 63 -13.84 -0.33 -9.07
N ALA A 64 -12.83 -1.10 -8.64
CA ALA A 64 -12.93 -2.55 -8.53
C ALA A 64 -14.03 -2.98 -7.51
N ALA A 65 -14.18 -2.26 -6.41
CA ALA A 65 -15.25 -2.51 -5.44
C ALA A 65 -16.66 -2.36 -6.06
N VAL A 66 -16.85 -1.40 -6.97
CA VAL A 66 -18.13 -1.25 -7.72
C VAL A 66 -18.36 -2.45 -8.63
N PHE A 67 -17.34 -2.89 -9.38
CA PHE A 67 -17.44 -4.08 -10.24
C PHE A 67 -17.73 -5.37 -9.44
N MET A 68 -17.29 -5.42 -8.18
CA MET A 68 -17.61 -6.51 -7.25
C MET A 68 -19.02 -6.39 -6.61
N GLY A 69 -19.85 -5.45 -7.08
CA GLY A 69 -21.20 -5.23 -6.59
C GLY A 69 -21.31 -4.48 -5.26
N LYS A 70 -20.21 -3.95 -4.73
CA LYS A 70 -20.23 -3.13 -3.51
C LYS A 70 -20.74 -1.73 -3.84
N LYS A 71 -21.79 -1.29 -3.13
CA LYS A 71 -22.31 0.08 -3.28
C LYS A 71 -21.34 1.06 -2.63
N LEU A 72 -20.77 1.95 -3.41
CA LEU A 72 -19.98 3.06 -2.88
C LEU A 72 -20.89 4.26 -2.60
N GLN A 73 -20.68 4.87 -1.44
CA GLN A 73 -21.32 6.15 -1.13
C GLN A 73 -20.67 7.26 -1.94
N LYS A 74 -21.45 8.24 -2.39
CA LYS A 74 -20.94 9.37 -3.20
C LYS A 74 -19.78 10.09 -2.53
N LEU A 75 -19.80 10.20 -1.21
CA LEU A 75 -18.75 10.87 -0.43
C LEU A 75 -17.40 10.12 -0.53
N VAL A 76 -17.40 8.78 -0.57
CA VAL A 76 -16.17 7.98 -0.76
C VAL A 76 -15.58 8.22 -2.14
N ILE A 77 -16.40 8.35 -3.18
CA ILE A 77 -15.92 8.65 -4.54
C ILE A 77 -15.29 10.05 -4.58
N ILE A 78 -15.96 11.04 -3.99
CA ILE A 78 -15.43 12.40 -3.90
C ILE A 78 -14.12 12.41 -3.12
N SER A 79 -14.05 11.69 -1.99
CA SER A 79 -12.82 11.55 -1.20
C SER A 79 -11.67 10.96 -2.00
N ALA A 80 -11.92 9.94 -2.82
CA ALA A 80 -10.91 9.35 -3.69
C ALA A 80 -10.37 10.36 -4.72
N CYS A 81 -11.25 11.17 -5.32
CA CYS A 81 -10.84 12.23 -6.24
C CYS A 81 -10.01 13.31 -5.53
N VAL A 82 -10.44 13.76 -4.34
CA VAL A 82 -9.69 14.73 -3.53
C VAL A 82 -8.34 14.17 -3.10
N CYS A 83 -8.29 12.89 -2.73
CA CYS A 83 -7.06 12.19 -2.36
C CYS A 83 -6.05 12.19 -3.52
N ILE A 84 -6.47 11.81 -4.72
CA ILE A 84 -5.60 11.82 -5.91
C ILE A 84 -5.12 13.22 -6.25
N ALA A 85 -5.98 14.24 -6.14
CA ALA A 85 -5.57 15.63 -6.34
C ALA A 85 -4.51 16.06 -5.30
N GLY A 86 -4.71 15.70 -4.03
CA GLY A 86 -3.74 15.93 -2.96
C GLY A 86 -2.41 15.23 -3.21
N MET A 87 -2.45 13.95 -3.60
CA MET A 87 -1.26 13.18 -3.96
C MET A 87 -0.52 13.77 -5.16
N TYR A 88 -1.25 14.25 -6.16
CA TYR A 88 -0.63 14.94 -7.30
C TYR A 88 0.13 16.20 -6.85
N LEU A 89 -0.46 17.01 -5.99
CA LEU A 89 0.21 18.21 -5.46
C LEU A 89 1.42 17.86 -4.60
N LEU A 90 1.32 16.82 -3.79
CA LEU A 90 2.38 16.39 -2.88
C LEU A 90 3.57 15.77 -3.62
N CYS A 91 3.30 14.89 -4.58
CA CYS A 91 4.32 14.01 -5.15
C CYS A 91 4.86 14.49 -6.50
N MET A 92 4.14 15.35 -7.24
CA MET A 92 4.47 15.75 -8.61
C MET A 92 4.92 17.21 -8.69
N SER A 93 5.89 17.61 -7.86
CA SER A 93 6.40 18.97 -7.81
C SER A 93 7.00 19.47 -9.15
N GLY A 94 7.60 18.58 -9.94
CA GLY A 94 8.19 18.86 -11.25
C GLY A 94 7.24 18.71 -12.46
N GLY A 95 5.99 18.29 -12.25
CA GLY A 95 5.06 17.99 -13.36
C GLY A 95 5.32 16.62 -14.01
N ILE A 96 4.68 16.36 -15.17
CA ILE A 96 4.85 15.14 -15.97
C ILE A 96 5.45 15.55 -17.32
N ASP A 97 6.77 15.58 -17.40
CA ASP A 97 7.47 16.03 -18.61
C ASP A 97 7.58 14.93 -19.67
N SER A 98 7.53 13.65 -19.26
CA SER A 98 7.65 12.50 -20.17
C SER A 98 7.04 11.24 -19.52
N ILE A 99 6.69 10.27 -20.36
CA ILE A 99 6.23 8.94 -19.93
C ILE A 99 7.41 7.97 -20.05
N TYR A 100 7.74 7.28 -18.97
CA TYR A 100 8.80 6.27 -18.91
C TYR A 100 8.22 4.87 -18.84
N SER A 101 8.98 3.86 -19.29
CA SER A 101 8.61 2.45 -19.09
C SER A 101 8.43 2.09 -17.61
N SER A 102 9.16 2.76 -16.74
CA SER A 102 9.04 2.66 -15.28
C SER A 102 7.67 3.06 -14.77
N ASP A 103 7.00 4.04 -15.41
CA ASP A 103 5.64 4.46 -15.04
C ASP A 103 4.64 3.31 -15.23
N ILE A 104 4.82 2.51 -16.29
CA ILE A 104 3.96 1.35 -16.57
C ILE A 104 4.14 0.29 -15.48
N LEU A 105 5.38 0.04 -15.03
CA LEU A 105 5.64 -0.89 -13.93
C LEU A 105 4.99 -0.42 -12.61
N LEU A 106 5.03 0.88 -12.33
CA LEU A 106 4.39 1.45 -11.15
C LEU A 106 2.85 1.43 -11.22
N LEU A 107 2.27 1.61 -12.40
CA LEU A 107 0.82 1.44 -12.59
C LEU A 107 0.41 -0.03 -12.46
N LEU A 108 1.21 -0.97 -12.96
CA LEU A 108 0.99 -2.40 -12.73
C LEU A 108 1.14 -2.77 -11.25
N CYS A 109 2.09 -2.15 -10.55
CA CYS A 109 2.21 -2.25 -9.09
C CYS A 109 0.94 -1.75 -8.39
N ALA A 110 0.36 -0.63 -8.81
CA ALA A 110 -0.89 -0.12 -8.27
C ALA A 110 -2.07 -1.09 -8.47
N VAL A 111 -2.14 -1.76 -9.63
CA VAL A 111 -3.09 -2.87 -9.86
C VAL A 111 -2.82 -4.02 -8.88
N GLY A 112 -1.56 -4.37 -8.66
CA GLY A 112 -1.17 -5.41 -7.71
C GLY A 112 -1.57 -5.06 -6.26
N PHE A 113 -1.32 -3.85 -5.78
CA PHE A 113 -1.79 -3.41 -4.46
C PHE A 113 -3.31 -3.35 -4.36
N THR A 114 -4.00 -2.95 -5.44
CA THR A 114 -5.45 -3.04 -5.51
C THR A 114 -5.92 -4.49 -5.29
N ALA A 115 -5.32 -5.43 -6.00
CA ALA A 115 -5.64 -6.85 -5.83
C ALA A 115 -5.33 -7.33 -4.41
N HIS A 116 -4.19 -6.93 -3.82
CA HIS A 116 -3.84 -7.27 -2.45
C HIS A 116 -4.88 -6.78 -1.44
N ILE A 117 -5.29 -5.51 -1.49
CA ILE A 117 -6.32 -4.94 -0.61
C ILE A 117 -7.64 -5.72 -0.74
N LEU A 118 -8.07 -6.06 -1.97
CA LEU A 118 -9.30 -6.80 -2.21
C LEU A 118 -9.21 -8.26 -1.75
N VAL A 119 -8.05 -8.89 -1.89
CA VAL A 119 -7.82 -10.27 -1.40
C VAL A 119 -7.83 -10.29 0.13
N VAL A 120 -7.19 -9.35 0.80
CA VAL A 120 -7.24 -9.22 2.27
C VAL A 120 -8.68 -8.99 2.75
N ASP A 121 -9.45 -8.13 2.09
CA ASP A 121 -10.86 -7.90 2.40
C ASP A 121 -11.70 -9.18 2.24
N ARG A 122 -11.45 -9.95 1.16
CA ARG A 122 -12.14 -11.22 0.93
C ARG A 122 -11.88 -12.25 2.03
N TYR A 123 -10.68 -12.26 2.61
CA TYR A 123 -10.27 -13.18 3.65
C TYR A 123 -10.29 -12.56 5.06
N SER A 124 -11.02 -11.46 5.23
CA SER A 124 -11.14 -10.73 6.51
C SER A 124 -11.71 -11.56 7.66
N TYR A 125 -12.37 -12.70 7.35
CA TYR A 125 -12.88 -13.66 8.33
C TYR A 125 -11.78 -14.50 9.01
N THR A 126 -10.55 -14.48 8.50
CA THR A 126 -9.43 -15.27 9.05
C THR A 126 -8.73 -14.55 10.19
N ASP A 127 -7.90 -15.28 10.95
CA ASP A 127 -6.99 -14.69 11.92
C ASP A 127 -5.91 -13.86 11.20
N GLY A 128 -5.98 -12.54 11.35
CA GLY A 128 -5.11 -11.61 10.63
C GLY A 128 -3.63 -11.77 10.94
N ILE A 129 -3.28 -12.14 12.19
CA ILE A 129 -1.88 -12.36 12.58
C ILE A 129 -1.33 -13.61 11.92
N LYS A 130 -2.08 -14.72 11.96
CA LYS A 130 -1.65 -15.97 11.32
C LYS A 130 -1.56 -15.80 9.81
N MET A 131 -2.53 -15.12 9.19
CA MET A 131 -2.51 -14.83 7.77
C MET A 131 -1.31 -13.98 7.39
N SER A 132 -0.98 -12.95 8.18
CA SER A 132 0.19 -12.10 8.00
C SER A 132 1.49 -12.90 8.05
N CYS A 133 1.66 -13.79 9.04
CA CYS A 133 2.85 -14.64 9.13
C CYS A 133 3.06 -15.47 7.87
N ILE A 134 2.00 -16.11 7.35
CA ILE A 134 2.10 -16.93 6.13
C ILE A 134 2.36 -16.05 4.91
N GLN A 135 1.71 -14.89 4.83
CA GLN A 135 1.94 -13.92 3.76
C GLN A 135 3.41 -13.53 3.66
N PHE A 136 4.04 -13.17 4.77
CA PHE A 136 5.44 -12.76 4.75
C PHE A 136 6.41 -13.92 4.54
N LEU A 137 6.10 -15.10 5.08
CA LEU A 137 6.88 -16.30 4.78
C LEU A 137 6.85 -16.61 3.28
N THR A 138 5.67 -16.54 2.67
CA THR A 138 5.51 -16.76 1.21
C THR A 138 6.23 -15.71 0.40
N ALA A 139 6.02 -14.42 0.71
CA ALA A 139 6.68 -13.32 0.00
C ALA A 139 8.20 -13.40 0.16
N GLY A 140 8.71 -13.68 1.36
CA GLY A 140 10.13 -13.83 1.63
C GLY A 140 10.78 -14.98 0.88
N LEU A 141 10.12 -16.15 0.82
CA LEU A 141 10.62 -17.30 0.05
C LEU A 141 10.63 -16.99 -1.46
N LEU A 142 9.57 -16.37 -1.99
CA LEU A 142 9.53 -15.99 -3.41
C LEU A 142 10.57 -14.94 -3.74
N SER A 143 10.77 -13.95 -2.87
CA SER A 143 11.82 -12.91 -3.05
C SER A 143 13.22 -13.53 -2.97
N ALA A 144 13.46 -14.50 -2.07
CA ALA A 144 14.73 -15.21 -2.01
C ALA A 144 15.01 -15.98 -3.30
N VAL A 145 14.01 -16.67 -3.85
CA VAL A 145 14.14 -17.36 -5.15
C VAL A 145 14.39 -16.35 -6.27
N GLY A 146 13.66 -15.22 -6.28
CA GLY A 146 13.86 -14.15 -7.25
C GLY A 146 15.27 -13.56 -7.20
N MET A 147 15.81 -13.33 -6.00
CA MET A 147 17.18 -12.86 -5.79
C MET A 147 18.22 -13.84 -6.38
N ILE A 148 18.03 -15.14 -6.17
CA ILE A 148 18.93 -16.18 -6.70
C ILE A 148 18.95 -16.16 -8.23
N ILE A 149 17.77 -16.01 -8.85
CA ILE A 149 17.61 -16.14 -10.32
C ILE A 149 18.01 -14.84 -11.03
N ILE A 150 17.64 -13.68 -10.47
CA ILE A 150 17.76 -12.38 -11.16
C ILE A 150 19.07 -11.67 -10.82
N GLU A 151 19.48 -11.67 -9.54
CA GLU A 151 20.62 -10.84 -9.08
C GLU A 151 21.96 -11.58 -9.08
N HIS A 152 21.98 -12.89 -9.35
CA HIS A 152 23.18 -13.71 -9.29
C HIS A 152 23.92 -13.56 -7.94
N ILE A 153 23.72 -14.50 -7.01
CA ILE A 153 24.26 -14.47 -5.63
C ILE A 153 25.74 -14.10 -5.55
N GLY A 154 26.52 -14.38 -6.59
CA GLY A 154 27.96 -14.06 -6.65
C GLY A 154 28.27 -12.55 -6.61
N ASN A 155 27.31 -11.68 -6.85
CA ASN A 155 27.50 -10.23 -6.83
C ASN A 155 27.19 -9.60 -5.46
N ILE A 156 26.57 -10.34 -4.54
CA ILE A 156 26.18 -9.84 -3.23
C ILE A 156 27.37 -9.95 -2.27
N ARG A 157 27.85 -8.81 -1.81
CA ARG A 157 28.93 -8.77 -0.81
C ARG A 157 28.32 -8.73 0.60
N ILE A 158 28.88 -9.50 1.51
CA ILE A 158 28.47 -9.51 2.93
C ILE A 158 28.70 -8.12 3.57
N SER A 159 29.68 -7.34 3.10
CA SER A 159 29.90 -5.97 3.50
C SER A 159 28.69 -5.08 3.24
N ASP A 160 28.04 -5.25 2.08
CA ASP A 160 26.92 -4.42 1.65
C ASP A 160 25.68 -4.72 2.48
N ILE A 161 25.45 -6.02 2.81
CA ILE A 161 24.41 -6.44 3.74
C ILE A 161 24.63 -5.85 5.13
N LYS A 162 25.88 -5.85 5.63
CA LYS A 162 26.21 -5.28 6.95
C LYS A 162 25.98 -3.77 6.99
N SER A 163 26.37 -3.05 5.94
CA SER A 163 26.17 -1.59 5.87
C SER A 163 24.68 -1.22 5.76
N ALA A 164 23.87 -2.05 5.12
CA ALA A 164 22.43 -1.89 4.98
C ALA A 164 21.60 -2.58 6.09
N ALA A 165 22.25 -3.14 7.12
CA ALA A 165 21.54 -3.94 8.14
C ALA A 165 20.42 -3.17 8.87
N VAL A 166 20.65 -1.90 9.22
CA VAL A 166 19.64 -1.08 9.90
C VAL A 166 18.42 -0.81 9.01
N PRO A 167 18.55 -0.32 7.77
CA PRO A 167 17.43 -0.20 6.85
C PRO A 167 16.71 -1.54 6.59
N ILE A 168 17.44 -2.64 6.41
CA ILE A 168 16.86 -3.96 6.18
C ILE A 168 16.03 -4.42 7.38
N LEU A 169 16.54 -4.29 8.60
CA LEU A 169 15.82 -4.65 9.83
C LEU A 169 14.59 -3.76 10.03
N TYR A 170 14.72 -2.46 9.79
CA TYR A 170 13.57 -1.54 9.87
C TYR A 170 12.48 -1.90 8.85
N ALA A 171 12.84 -2.11 7.59
CA ALA A 171 11.90 -2.50 6.55
C ALA A 171 11.25 -3.87 6.84
N GLY A 172 12.01 -4.85 7.32
CA GLY A 172 11.50 -6.18 7.64
C GLY A 172 10.59 -6.20 8.87
N ILE A 173 11.00 -5.57 9.96
CA ILE A 173 10.27 -5.63 11.23
C ILE A 173 9.15 -4.58 11.27
N MET A 174 9.48 -3.30 11.06
CA MET A 174 8.52 -2.22 11.25
C MET A 174 7.59 -2.05 10.06
N SER A 175 8.12 -1.93 8.85
CA SER A 175 7.32 -1.72 7.66
C SER A 175 6.57 -2.99 7.25
N SER A 176 7.26 -4.12 7.08
CA SER A 176 6.59 -5.37 6.70
C SER A 176 5.88 -6.02 7.90
N GLY A 177 6.60 -6.37 8.96
CA GLY A 177 6.06 -7.12 10.07
C GLY A 177 4.92 -6.40 10.79
N VAL A 178 5.14 -5.18 11.27
CA VAL A 178 4.16 -4.44 12.07
C VAL A 178 3.10 -3.78 11.19
N ALA A 179 3.49 -2.94 10.22
CA ALA A 179 2.56 -2.11 9.49
C ALA A 179 1.55 -2.93 8.66
N TYR A 180 2.00 -3.91 7.87
CA TYR A 180 1.08 -4.76 7.10
C TYR A 180 0.22 -5.67 7.98
N THR A 181 0.74 -6.14 9.13
CA THR A 181 -0.09 -6.91 10.07
C THR A 181 -1.22 -6.03 10.63
N LEU A 182 -0.90 -4.80 11.02
CA LEU A 182 -1.92 -3.83 11.46
C LEU A 182 -2.89 -3.48 10.33
N GLN A 183 -2.42 -3.37 9.09
CA GLN A 183 -3.28 -3.19 7.92
C GLN A 183 -4.28 -4.35 7.79
N ILE A 184 -3.83 -5.60 7.82
CA ILE A 184 -4.69 -6.78 7.70
C ILE A 184 -5.74 -6.79 8.83
N ILE A 185 -5.32 -6.49 10.07
CA ILE A 185 -6.23 -6.42 11.21
C ILE A 185 -7.26 -5.28 11.02
N GLY A 186 -6.80 -4.09 10.61
CA GLY A 186 -7.65 -2.93 10.40
C GLY A 186 -8.66 -3.12 9.27
N GLN A 187 -8.27 -3.82 8.22
CA GLN A 187 -9.17 -4.11 7.08
C GLN A 187 -10.37 -4.99 7.44
N LYS A 188 -10.34 -5.74 8.54
CA LYS A 188 -11.52 -6.48 9.02
C LYS A 188 -12.70 -5.56 9.35
N TYR A 189 -12.42 -4.32 9.73
CA TYR A 189 -13.41 -3.36 10.23
C TYR A 189 -13.68 -2.22 9.24
N THR A 190 -13.03 -2.24 8.06
CA THR A 190 -13.06 -1.11 7.12
C THR A 190 -13.36 -1.58 5.71
N LYS A 191 -14.08 -0.77 4.92
CA LYS A 191 -14.31 -1.06 3.50
C LYS A 191 -13.01 -0.86 2.71
N PRO A 192 -12.71 -1.68 1.67
CA PRO A 192 -11.47 -1.57 0.89
C PRO A 192 -11.17 -0.18 0.36
N SER A 193 -12.19 0.53 -0.15
CA SER A 193 -12.01 1.89 -0.68
C SER A 193 -11.58 2.89 0.39
N VAL A 194 -12.10 2.76 1.62
CA VAL A 194 -11.70 3.63 2.74
C VAL A 194 -10.32 3.25 3.22
N THR A 195 -10.01 1.95 3.30
CA THR A 195 -8.65 1.48 3.61
C THR A 195 -7.63 2.07 2.64
N ALA A 196 -7.90 2.01 1.34
CA ALA A 196 -7.00 2.56 0.32
C ALA A 196 -6.73 4.06 0.54
N ILE A 197 -7.78 4.85 0.87
CA ILE A 197 -7.63 6.29 1.15
C ILE A 197 -6.83 6.51 2.45
N VAL A 198 -7.07 5.72 3.50
CA VAL A 198 -6.31 5.82 4.77
C VAL A 198 -4.83 5.48 4.56
N LEU A 199 -4.54 4.45 3.78
CA LEU A 199 -3.16 4.06 3.46
C LEU A 199 -2.40 5.16 2.71
N SER A 200 -3.08 6.02 1.94
CA SER A 200 -2.43 7.16 1.26
C SER A 200 -1.81 8.19 2.22
N LEU A 201 -2.18 8.17 3.53
CA LEU A 201 -1.50 8.97 4.55
C LEU A 201 -0.01 8.62 4.71
N GLU A 202 0.41 7.44 4.25
CA GLU A 202 1.83 7.06 4.22
C GLU A 202 2.68 8.14 3.54
N SER A 203 2.22 8.67 2.40
CA SER A 203 2.93 9.73 1.67
C SER A 203 2.96 11.06 2.44
N VAL A 204 1.91 11.38 3.19
CA VAL A 204 1.88 12.57 4.04
C VAL A 204 2.89 12.42 5.19
N PHE A 205 2.89 11.27 5.85
CA PHE A 205 3.85 11.00 6.92
C PHE A 205 5.28 10.94 6.41
N ALA A 206 5.51 10.39 5.20
CA ALA A 206 6.83 10.40 4.57
C ALA A 206 7.33 11.84 4.31
N ALA A 207 6.47 12.72 3.79
CA ALA A 207 6.81 14.14 3.58
C ALA A 207 7.09 14.87 4.90
N LEU A 208 6.28 14.64 5.93
CA LEU A 208 6.52 15.22 7.27
C LEU A 208 7.81 14.71 7.91
N ALA A 209 8.12 13.42 7.75
CA ALA A 209 9.36 12.83 8.24
C ALA A 209 10.58 13.42 7.50
N GLY A 210 10.50 13.60 6.19
CA GLY A 210 11.53 14.28 5.40
C GLY A 210 11.80 15.70 5.90
N TRP A 211 10.71 16.46 6.16
CA TRP A 211 10.83 17.80 6.71
C TRP A 211 11.50 17.83 8.09
N VAL A 212 11.06 16.95 9.02
CA VAL A 212 11.54 16.98 10.42
C VAL A 212 12.92 16.33 10.57
N LEU A 213 13.15 15.17 9.91
CA LEU A 213 14.37 14.35 10.11
C LEU A 213 15.49 14.71 9.15
N LEU A 214 15.16 15.09 7.91
CA LEU A 214 16.13 15.38 6.86
C LEU A 214 16.29 16.90 6.60
N SER A 215 15.54 17.73 7.36
CA SER A 215 15.53 19.20 7.17
C SER A 215 15.15 19.63 5.76
N GLU A 216 14.33 18.83 5.07
CA GLU A 216 13.79 19.17 3.76
C GLU A 216 12.77 20.31 3.89
N HIS A 217 12.69 21.18 2.89
CA HIS A 217 11.71 22.26 2.88
C HIS A 217 10.48 21.84 2.08
N LEU A 218 9.33 21.72 2.75
CA LEU A 218 8.05 21.52 2.07
C LEU A 218 7.63 22.82 1.38
N SER A 219 7.41 22.74 0.09
CA SER A 219 6.82 23.84 -0.69
C SER A 219 5.35 24.08 -0.29
N PRO A 220 4.80 25.29 -0.51
CA PRO A 220 3.38 25.54 -0.27
C PRO A 220 2.44 24.59 -1.02
N ARG A 221 2.87 24.10 -2.17
CA ARG A 221 2.14 23.11 -2.99
C ARG A 221 2.09 21.76 -2.29
N GLU A 222 3.20 21.29 -1.73
CA GLU A 222 3.27 20.03 -1.00
C GLU A 222 2.46 20.07 0.29
N ILE A 223 2.50 21.21 1.00
CA ILE A 223 1.65 21.43 2.18
C ILE A 223 0.16 21.36 1.81
N ALA A 224 -0.25 22.02 0.71
CA ALA A 224 -1.63 21.95 0.23
C ALA A 224 -2.01 20.51 -0.15
N GLY A 225 -1.09 19.74 -0.74
CA GLY A 225 -1.25 18.33 -1.03
C GLY A 225 -1.51 17.50 0.24
N CYS A 226 -0.69 17.68 1.27
CA CYS A 226 -0.88 17.02 2.58
C CYS A 226 -2.26 17.31 3.18
N VAL A 227 -2.67 18.58 3.17
CA VAL A 227 -3.99 18.99 3.70
C VAL A 227 -5.13 18.32 2.93
N LEU A 228 -5.06 18.27 1.59
CA LEU A 228 -6.08 17.63 0.77
C LEU A 228 -6.18 16.12 1.04
N VAL A 229 -5.05 15.42 1.19
CA VAL A 229 -5.05 13.98 1.54
C VAL A 229 -5.67 13.78 2.92
N PHE A 230 -5.34 14.61 3.91
CA PHE A 230 -5.95 14.55 5.24
C PHE A 230 -7.47 14.77 5.19
N VAL A 231 -7.92 15.79 4.47
CA VAL A 231 -9.36 16.08 4.27
C VAL A 231 -10.05 14.88 3.60
N ALA A 232 -9.44 14.29 2.58
CA ALA A 232 -9.97 13.12 1.90
C ALA A 232 -10.16 11.93 2.85
N VAL A 233 -9.19 11.68 3.73
CA VAL A 233 -9.27 10.61 4.73
C VAL A 233 -10.43 10.85 5.70
N ILE A 234 -10.58 12.06 6.22
CA ILE A 234 -11.69 12.40 7.11
C ILE A 234 -13.03 12.22 6.40
N MET A 235 -13.17 12.75 5.18
CA MET A 235 -14.40 12.63 4.38
C MET A 235 -14.76 11.17 4.09
N ALA A 236 -13.78 10.31 3.84
CA ALA A 236 -14.02 8.90 3.55
C ALA A 236 -14.53 8.10 4.77
N GLN A 237 -14.25 8.56 5.99
CA GLN A 237 -14.66 7.88 7.23
C GLN A 237 -16.07 8.29 7.69
N ILE A 238 -16.56 9.47 7.33
CA ILE A 238 -17.88 9.98 7.76
C ILE A 238 -19.00 8.96 7.49
N PRO A 239 -19.10 8.35 6.29
CA PRO A 239 -20.16 7.39 6.02
C PRO A 239 -20.11 6.10 6.87
N GLN A 240 -18.94 5.70 7.33
CA GLN A 240 -18.80 4.53 8.20
C GLN A 240 -19.31 4.82 9.60
N MET A 241 -18.99 6.01 10.13
CA MET A 241 -19.46 6.46 11.45
C MET A 241 -20.98 6.59 11.53
N SER A 242 -21.65 6.88 10.40
CA SER A 242 -23.11 6.97 10.35
C SER A 242 -23.78 5.60 10.38
N THR A 243 -23.18 4.60 9.74
CA THR A 243 -23.73 3.23 9.68
C THR A 243 -23.58 2.48 11.03
N ASP A 244 -22.51 2.78 11.78
CA ASP A 244 -22.28 2.19 13.11
C ASP A 244 -23.19 2.75 14.20
N LYS A 245 -23.85 3.90 13.96
CA LYS A 245 -24.82 4.50 14.89
C LYS A 245 -26.25 3.95 14.70
N GLU A 246 -26.52 3.30 13.58
CA GLU A 246 -27.84 2.73 13.25
C GLU A 246 -27.97 1.23 13.59
N ASN A 247 -26.89 0.58 14.02
CA ASN A 247 -26.81 -0.83 14.47
C ASN A 247 -26.44 -0.92 15.96
#